data_51af5daa05a180596f7170d02cafd557
#
_entry.id   51af5daa05a180596f7170d02cafd557
#
_cell.length_a   1.000
_cell.length_b   1.000
_cell.length_c   1.000
_cell.angle_alpha   90.00
_cell.angle_beta   90.00
_cell.angle_gamma   90.00
#
_symmetry.space_group_name_H-M   'P 1'
#
loop_
_entity.id
_entity.type
_entity.pdbx_description
1 polymer ?
#
loop_
_entity_poly.entity_id
_entity_poly.type
_entity_poly.pdbx_seq_one_letter_code
_entity_poly.pdbx_strand_id
1 'polypeptide(L)'
;MQISFIGAGKVGVSLGKYFISKGRKVGGYYSLSPESAAWAANFTNTKQYQSIKEIISSSDMIFFTVPDDKIGEVWETAKPYAHGKIIAHCSGIHSSNIFSDIDRTGSMA
;
A
#
# COMPACT_ATOMS: atom_id res chain seq x y z
N MET A 1 -6.48 4.67 -12.91
CA MET A 1 -5.47 4.08 -12.01
C MET A 1 -6.07 3.90 -10.63
N GLN A 2 -5.99 2.70 -10.11
CA GLN A 2 -6.50 2.41 -8.77
C GLN A 2 -5.37 2.40 -7.76
N ILE A 3 -5.54 3.16 -6.69
CA ILE A 3 -4.54 3.31 -5.63
C ILE A 3 -5.00 2.51 -4.43
N SER A 4 -4.07 1.79 -3.80
CA SER A 4 -4.37 1.03 -2.59
C SER A 4 -3.23 1.19 -1.58
N PHE A 5 -3.52 0.80 -0.34
CA PHE A 5 -2.58 0.99 0.75
C PHE A 5 -2.32 -0.32 1.47
N ILE A 6 -1.06 -0.62 1.69
CA ILE A 6 -0.66 -1.69 2.61
C ILE A 6 -0.22 -0.98 3.89
N GLY A 7 -1.05 -1.09 4.90
CA GLY A 7 -0.93 -0.35 6.14
C GLY A 7 -2.12 0.57 6.32
N ALA A 8 -2.63 0.63 7.53
CA ALA A 8 -3.88 1.35 7.81
C ALA A 8 -3.72 2.35 8.96
N GLY A 9 -2.53 2.89 9.11
CA GLY A 9 -2.27 3.92 10.11
C GLY A 9 -2.71 5.30 9.64
N LYS A 10 -2.38 6.30 10.44
CA LYS A 10 -2.80 7.69 10.15
C LYS A 10 -2.35 8.18 8.80
N VAL A 11 -1.13 7.84 8.39
CA VAL A 11 -0.59 8.29 7.11
C VAL A 11 -1.39 7.71 5.96
N GLY A 12 -1.66 6.40 6.00
CA GLY A 12 -2.41 5.74 4.93
C GLY A 12 -3.83 6.27 4.82
N VAL A 13 -4.49 6.48 5.96
CA VAL A 13 -5.85 7.00 5.98
C VAL A 13 -5.88 8.45 5.48
N SER A 14 -4.95 9.27 5.93
CA SER A 14 -4.87 10.67 5.49
C SER A 14 -4.62 10.77 3.99
N LEU A 15 -3.72 9.97 3.46
CA LEU A 15 -3.45 9.94 2.03
C LEU A 15 -4.65 9.44 1.24
N GLY A 16 -5.34 8.42 1.75
CA GLY A 16 -6.54 7.93 1.10
C GLY A 16 -7.61 9.01 0.97
N LYS A 17 -7.84 9.73 2.05
CA LYS A 17 -8.77 10.86 2.04
C LYS A 17 -8.32 11.93 1.05
N TYR A 18 -7.04 12.24 1.04
CA TYR A 18 -6.50 13.24 0.13
C TYR A 18 -6.75 12.85 -1.32
N PHE A 19 -6.41 11.62 -1.70
CA PHE A 19 -6.58 11.19 -3.08
C PHE A 19 -8.05 11.18 -3.50
N ILE A 20 -8.94 10.75 -2.60
CA ILE A 20 -10.37 10.78 -2.87
C ILE A 20 -10.84 12.21 -3.11
N SER A 21 -10.37 13.14 -2.30
CA SER A 21 -10.75 14.55 -2.45
C SER A 21 -10.25 15.15 -3.76
N LYS A 22 -9.23 14.56 -4.36
CA LYS A 22 -8.70 14.99 -5.65
C LYS A 22 -9.29 14.20 -6.83
N GLY A 23 -10.32 13.42 -6.59
CA GLY A 23 -10.96 12.65 -7.64
C GLY A 23 -10.21 11.39 -8.06
N ARG A 24 -9.23 10.95 -7.26
CA ARG A 24 -8.49 9.73 -7.54
C ARG A 24 -9.25 8.52 -7.01
N LYS A 25 -9.08 7.39 -7.68
CA LYS A 25 -9.74 6.16 -7.28
C LYS A 25 -8.89 5.43 -6.24
N VAL A 26 -9.43 5.28 -5.04
CA VAL A 26 -8.79 4.52 -3.97
C VAL A 26 -9.52 3.19 -3.83
N GLY A 27 -8.79 2.08 -4.01
CA GLY A 27 -9.38 0.75 -3.96
C GLY A 27 -9.61 0.26 -2.55
N GLY A 28 -8.65 0.45 -1.67
CA GLY A 28 -8.83 0.03 -0.30
C GLY A 28 -7.54 -0.16 0.49
N TYR A 29 -7.66 -0.93 1.56
CA TYR A 29 -6.61 -1.12 2.57
C TYR A 29 -6.39 -2.58 2.89
N TYR A 30 -5.13 -2.94 3.09
CA TYR A 30 -4.72 -4.19 3.71
C TYR A 30 -3.82 -3.82 4.88
N SER A 31 -3.95 -4.51 6.01
CA SER A 31 -3.10 -4.30 7.18
C SER A 31 -2.80 -5.64 7.84
N LEU A 32 -1.64 -5.72 8.51
CA LEU A 32 -1.32 -6.85 9.35
C LEU A 32 -2.32 -6.99 10.48
N SER A 33 -2.98 -5.90 10.86
CA SER A 33 -4.10 -5.93 11.78
C SER A 33 -5.39 -5.79 10.98
N PRO A 34 -6.21 -6.86 10.88
CA PRO A 34 -7.46 -6.78 10.12
C PRO A 34 -8.41 -5.72 10.64
N GLU A 35 -8.40 -5.48 11.95
CA GLU A 35 -9.23 -4.45 12.55
C GLU A 35 -8.88 -3.05 12.05
N SER A 36 -7.58 -2.78 11.93
CA SER A 36 -7.10 -1.50 11.41
C SER A 36 -7.50 -1.32 9.96
N ALA A 37 -7.38 -2.36 9.16
CA ALA A 37 -7.78 -2.31 7.76
C ALA A 37 -9.28 -2.07 7.62
N ALA A 38 -10.08 -2.73 8.45
CA ALA A 38 -11.53 -2.53 8.45
C ALA A 38 -11.90 -1.11 8.82
N TRP A 39 -11.25 -0.56 9.84
CA TRP A 39 -11.49 0.81 10.27
C TRP A 39 -11.13 1.81 9.17
N ALA A 40 -9.97 1.63 8.56
CA ALA A 40 -9.52 2.55 7.51
C ALA A 40 -10.43 2.49 6.29
N ALA A 41 -10.82 1.29 5.88
CA ALA A 41 -11.71 1.11 4.75
C ALA A 41 -13.06 1.77 5.01
N ASN A 42 -13.59 1.60 6.22
CA ASN A 42 -14.85 2.18 6.62
C ASN A 42 -14.76 3.71 6.65
N PHE A 43 -13.69 4.23 7.24
CA PHE A 43 -13.48 5.67 7.37
C PHE A 43 -13.35 6.36 6.01
N THR A 44 -12.71 5.69 5.04
CA THR A 44 -12.51 6.25 3.70
C THR A 44 -13.56 5.79 2.70
N ASN A 45 -14.50 4.96 3.14
CA ASN A 45 -15.52 4.38 2.27
C ASN A 45 -14.91 3.59 1.10
N THR A 46 -13.94 2.74 1.43
CA THR A 46 -13.25 1.90 0.47
C THR A 46 -13.34 0.44 0.90
N LYS A 47 -12.58 -0.43 0.25
CA LYS A 47 -12.65 -1.87 0.50
C LYS A 47 -11.55 -2.31 1.45
N GLN A 48 -11.85 -3.31 2.29
CA GLN A 48 -10.85 -4.01 3.07
C GLN A 48 -10.39 -5.24 2.29
N TYR A 49 -9.09 -5.39 2.11
CA TYR A 49 -8.51 -6.57 1.46
C TYR A 49 -7.98 -7.53 2.50
N GLN A 50 -8.07 -8.81 2.19
CA GLN A 50 -7.69 -9.87 3.12
C GLN A 50 -6.28 -10.37 2.94
N SER A 51 -5.63 -10.06 1.83
CA SER A 51 -4.28 -10.51 1.57
C SER A 51 -3.52 -9.51 0.72
N ILE A 52 -2.19 -9.58 0.83
CA ILE A 52 -1.30 -8.74 0.04
C ILE A 52 -1.45 -9.06 -1.45
N LYS A 53 -1.55 -10.34 -1.79
CA LYS A 53 -1.76 -10.74 -3.18
C LYS A 53 -3.01 -10.10 -3.76
N GLU A 54 -4.10 -10.13 -3.01
CA GLU A 54 -5.36 -9.59 -3.48
C GLU A 54 -5.29 -8.09 -3.73
N ILE A 55 -4.74 -7.34 -2.78
CA ILE A 55 -4.69 -5.89 -2.91
C ILE A 55 -3.77 -5.45 -4.04
N ILE A 56 -2.64 -6.12 -4.21
CA ILE A 56 -1.70 -5.77 -5.28
C ILE A 56 -2.30 -6.11 -6.63
N SER A 57 -2.93 -7.28 -6.76
CA SER A 57 -3.52 -7.69 -8.02
C SER A 57 -4.64 -6.75 -8.47
N SER A 58 -5.32 -6.13 -7.53
CA SER A 58 -6.45 -5.25 -7.81
C SER A 58 -6.04 -3.80 -8.03
N SER A 59 -4.77 -3.48 -7.90
CA SER A 59 -4.33 -2.10 -7.87
C SER A 59 -3.26 -1.82 -8.91
N ASP A 60 -3.15 -0.57 -9.30
CA ASP A 60 -2.08 -0.10 -10.19
C ASP A 60 -0.97 0.54 -9.40
N MET A 61 -1.31 1.20 -8.32
CA MET A 61 -0.36 1.89 -7.46
C MET A 61 -0.60 1.47 -6.01
N ILE A 62 0.46 1.09 -5.32
CA ILE A 62 0.39 0.64 -3.95
C ILE A 62 1.31 1.48 -3.07
N PHE A 63 0.74 2.04 -2.01
CA PHE A 63 1.50 2.75 -1.00
C PHE A 63 1.76 1.85 0.20
N PHE A 64 3.02 1.79 0.60
CA PHE A 64 3.41 1.07 1.80
C PHE A 64 3.45 2.08 2.94
N THR A 65 2.49 1.99 3.83
CA THR A 65 2.38 2.90 4.98
C THR A 65 2.51 2.16 6.31
N VAL A 66 3.15 0.99 6.27
CA VAL A 66 3.44 0.24 7.48
C VAL A 66 4.65 0.83 8.20
N PRO A 67 4.83 0.54 9.51
CA PRO A 67 6.01 1.00 10.23
C PRO A 67 7.30 0.51 9.58
N ASP A 68 8.37 1.27 9.74
CA ASP A 68 9.66 0.97 9.12
C ASP A 68 10.16 -0.44 9.41
N ASP A 69 9.97 -0.91 10.63
CA ASP A 69 10.41 -2.24 11.02
C ASP A 69 9.61 -3.37 10.35
N LYS A 70 8.50 -3.04 9.74
CA LYS A 70 7.64 -4.01 9.05
C LYS A 70 7.75 -3.94 7.52
N ILE A 71 8.34 -2.89 6.99
CA ILE A 71 8.40 -2.71 5.54
C ILE A 71 9.10 -3.85 4.84
N GLY A 72 10.25 -4.29 5.36
CA GLY A 72 11.01 -5.38 4.75
C GLY A 72 10.22 -6.67 4.69
N GLU A 73 9.56 -7.01 5.79
CA GLU A 73 8.74 -8.22 5.90
C GLU A 73 7.58 -8.19 4.91
N VAL A 74 6.88 -7.07 4.88
CA VAL A 74 5.75 -6.90 3.99
C VAL A 74 6.19 -6.92 2.53
N TRP A 75 7.30 -6.26 2.23
CA TRP A 75 7.84 -6.23 0.87
C TRP A 75 8.21 -7.62 0.36
N GLU A 76 8.81 -8.45 1.20
CA GLU A 76 9.16 -9.81 0.81
C GLU A 76 7.91 -10.61 0.40
N THR A 77 6.79 -10.38 1.06
CA THR A 77 5.53 -11.02 0.68
C THR A 77 4.95 -10.41 -0.59
N ALA A 78 5.09 -9.11 -0.76
CA ALA A 78 4.50 -8.37 -1.89
C ALA A 78 5.30 -8.52 -3.19
N LYS A 79 6.59 -8.69 -3.07
CA LYS A 79 7.53 -8.67 -4.18
C LYS A 79 7.13 -9.55 -5.37
N PRO A 80 6.69 -10.80 -5.18
CA PRO A 80 6.31 -11.64 -6.33
C PRO A 80 5.13 -11.09 -7.12
N TYR A 81 4.32 -10.25 -6.51
CA TYR A 81 3.12 -9.71 -7.14
C TYR A 81 3.28 -8.29 -7.64
N ALA A 82 4.40 -7.65 -7.32
CA ALA A 82 4.59 -6.23 -7.57
C ALA A 82 5.06 -5.90 -8.99
N HIS A 83 5.36 -6.89 -9.79
CA HIS A 83 5.87 -6.68 -11.13
C HIS A 83 4.90 -5.85 -11.97
N GLY A 84 5.38 -4.80 -12.58
CA GLY A 84 4.54 -3.92 -13.39
C GLY A 84 3.69 -2.94 -12.61
N LYS A 85 3.82 -2.92 -11.29
CA LYS A 85 3.05 -2.01 -10.44
C LYS A 85 3.89 -0.81 -10.01
N ILE A 86 3.20 0.28 -9.67
CA ILE A 86 3.86 1.44 -9.09
C ILE A 86 3.86 1.27 -7.58
N ILE A 87 5.04 1.27 -6.99
CA ILE A 87 5.19 1.08 -5.56
C ILE A 87 5.74 2.37 -4.95
N ALA A 88 5.10 2.83 -3.90
CA ALA A 88 5.53 4.01 -3.17
C ALA A 88 5.48 3.74 -1.67
N HIS A 89 6.18 4.53 -0.89
CA HIS A 89 6.10 4.43 0.56
C HIS A 89 6.13 5.84 1.16
N CYS A 90 5.64 5.92 2.38
CA CYS A 90 5.45 7.21 3.03
C CYS A 90 6.25 7.35 4.30
N SER A 91 7.02 6.33 4.68
CA SER A 91 7.76 6.36 5.92
C SER A 91 9.12 6.88 5.64
N GLY A 92 9.67 7.66 5.54
CA GLY A 92 10.91 8.33 5.48
C GLY A 92 12.02 7.49 4.98
N ILE A 93 13.03 7.47 5.66
CA ILE A 93 14.40 7.41 5.23
C ILE A 93 15.00 6.03 4.99
N HIS A 94 14.35 4.97 5.37
CA HIS A 94 14.98 3.65 5.30
C HIS A 94 14.69 2.87 4.03
N SER A 95 13.94 3.42 3.18
CA SER A 95 13.26 2.66 2.17
C SER A 95 14.04 2.43 0.91
N SER A 96 15.02 3.27 0.60
CA SER A 96 15.70 3.17 -0.67
C SER A 96 16.40 1.82 -0.86
N ASN A 97 17.00 1.28 0.21
CA ASN A 97 17.65 -0.02 0.14
C ASN A 97 16.66 -1.16 0.02
N ILE A 98 15.55 -1.05 0.72
CA ILE A 98 14.49 -2.06 0.69
C ILE A 98 13.87 -2.11 -0.70
N PHE A 99 13.64 -0.98 -1.30
CA PHE A 99 13.00 -0.90 -2.60
C PHE A 99 13.97 -0.99 -3.77
N SER A 100 15.23 -1.29 -3.53
CA SER A 100 16.20 -1.50 -4.61
C SER A 100 15.78 -2.64 -5.55
N ASP A 101 15.07 -3.63 -5.04
CA ASP A 101 14.58 -4.74 -5.84
C ASP A 101 13.46 -4.34 -6.79
N ILE A 102 12.86 -3.19 -6.60
CA ILE A 102 11.78 -2.72 -7.45
C ILE A 102 12.24 -2.57 -8.89
N ASP A 103 13.44 -2.01 -9.09
CA ASP A 103 13.99 -1.86 -10.43
C ASP A 103 14.16 -3.20 -11.12
N ARG A 104 14.52 -4.23 -10.38
CA ARG A 104 14.70 -5.58 -10.92
C ARG A 104 13.39 -6.24 -11.29
N THR A 105 12.29 -5.88 -10.61
CA THR A 105 10.99 -6.44 -10.91
C THR A 105 10.22 -5.63 -11.94
N GLY A 106 10.74 -4.47 -12.34
CA GLY A 106 10.05 -3.61 -13.28
C GLY A 106 9.03 -2.68 -12.66
N SER A 107 8.92 -2.65 -11.34
CA SER A 107 8.02 -1.72 -10.64
C SER A 107 8.68 -0.36 -10.48
N MET A 108 7.85 0.66 -10.22
CA MET A 108 8.32 2.03 -9.98
C MET A 108 8.03 2.45 -8.55
N ALA A 109 8.92 3.22 -7.97
CA ALA A 109 8.74 3.74 -6.62
C ALA A 109 8.46 5.25 -6.65
#